data_b0c8637ce4b415aefd6a30f6eaf11008
#
_entry.id   b0c8637ce4b415aefd6a30f6eaf11008
#
_cell.length_a   1.000
_cell.length_b   1.000
_cell.length_c   1.000
_cell.angle_alpha   90.00
_cell.angle_beta   90.00
_cell.angle_gamma   90.00
#
_symmetry.space_group_name_H-M   'P 1'
#
loop_
_entity.id
_entity.type
_entity.pdbx_description
1 polymer ?
#
loop_
_entity_poly.entity_id
_entity_poly.type
_entity_poly.pdbx_seq_one_letter_code
_entity_poly.pdbx_strand_id
1 'polypeptide(L)'
;MVALVTRGMDGAPIAIHRTFLAREENGKAPVDPAKMMLGPCRGGVVRLSDPGDVLMVGEGIETCLAAMQATGLAAWAALSTSGLRALDLPRDLRDVIMLADGDDPGEAAAQHCAWRWKREGRRLRIARPPRGLDFNDLLMRRVPRIQEGAQ
;
A
#
# COMPACT_ATOMS: atom_id res chain seq x y z
N MET A 1 10.49 -12.10 -3.86
CA MET A 1 10.68 -10.82 -3.13
C MET A 1 10.47 -11.07 -1.64
N VAL A 2 11.35 -10.50 -0.80
CA VAL A 2 11.18 -10.51 0.67
C VAL A 2 11.14 -9.06 1.15
N ALA A 3 10.17 -8.72 1.99
CA ALA A 3 10.02 -7.40 2.55
C ALA A 3 9.97 -7.47 4.08
N LEU A 4 10.67 -6.55 4.73
CA LEU A 4 10.64 -6.41 6.20
C LEU A 4 9.29 -5.78 6.60
N VAL A 5 8.65 -6.39 7.59
CA VAL A 5 7.43 -5.83 8.21
C VAL A 5 7.84 -5.20 9.53
N THR A 6 7.52 -3.94 9.69
CA THR A 6 7.84 -3.16 10.89
C THR A 6 6.58 -2.67 11.56
N ARG A 7 6.62 -2.41 12.85
CA ARG A 7 5.56 -1.73 13.57
C ARG A 7 5.41 -0.29 13.06
N GLY A 8 4.19 0.13 12.80
CA GLY A 8 3.93 1.46 12.22
C GLY A 8 4.39 2.62 13.11
N MET A 9 4.23 2.49 14.44
CA MET A 9 4.53 3.55 15.39
C MET A 9 6.02 3.91 15.48
N ASP A 10 6.89 2.92 15.58
CA ASP A 10 8.31 3.10 15.92
C ASP A 10 9.29 2.44 14.93
N GLY A 11 8.79 1.71 13.94
CA GLY A 11 9.61 1.03 12.95
C GLY A 11 10.33 -0.23 13.45
N ALA A 12 10.00 -0.73 14.63
CA ALA A 12 10.58 -1.96 15.13
C ALA A 12 10.26 -3.14 14.20
N PRO A 13 11.24 -3.97 13.81
CA PRO A 13 11.00 -5.14 12.97
C PRO A 13 10.19 -6.19 13.73
N ILE A 14 9.14 -6.73 13.10
CA ILE A 14 8.22 -7.69 13.73
C ILE A 14 7.98 -8.95 12.89
N ALA A 15 8.14 -8.86 11.58
CA ALA A 15 7.85 -9.98 10.68
C ALA A 15 8.53 -9.80 9.32
N ILE A 16 8.37 -10.79 8.46
CA ILE A 16 8.69 -10.69 7.03
C ILE A 16 7.49 -11.08 6.18
N HIS A 17 7.34 -10.38 5.06
CA HIS A 17 6.40 -10.71 4.01
C HIS A 17 7.18 -11.25 2.81
N ARG A 18 6.72 -12.36 2.23
CA ARG A 18 7.30 -12.99 1.05
C ARG A 18 6.30 -12.98 -0.09
N THR A 19 6.72 -12.54 -1.27
CA THR A 19 5.97 -12.69 -2.52
C THR A 19 6.81 -13.53 -3.46
N PHE A 20 6.24 -14.64 -3.92
CA PHE A 20 6.85 -15.47 -4.94
C PHE A 20 6.61 -14.82 -6.31
N LEU A 21 7.69 -14.46 -7.00
CA LEU A 21 7.65 -13.83 -8.31
C LEU A 21 7.96 -14.87 -9.39
N ALA A 22 7.32 -14.74 -10.54
CA ALA A 22 7.66 -15.53 -11.72
C ALA A 22 9.07 -15.15 -12.22
N ARG A 23 9.80 -16.13 -12.78
CA ARG A 23 11.17 -15.89 -13.26
C ARG A 23 11.21 -15.19 -14.60
N GLU A 24 10.27 -15.46 -15.47
CA GLU A 24 10.27 -15.03 -16.88
C GLU A 24 9.10 -14.10 -17.23
N GLU A 25 8.21 -13.86 -16.27
CA GLU A 25 7.02 -13.01 -16.44
C GLU A 25 6.99 -11.89 -15.41
N ASN A 26 6.45 -10.74 -15.78
CA ASN A 26 6.23 -9.64 -14.87
C ASN A 26 5.00 -9.94 -13.99
N GLY A 27 5.20 -10.63 -12.86
CA GLY A 27 4.09 -10.98 -11.99
C GLY A 27 4.43 -11.92 -10.86
N LYS A 28 3.40 -12.41 -10.18
CA LYS A 28 3.53 -13.42 -9.13
C LYS A 28 3.71 -14.79 -9.76
N ALA A 29 4.50 -15.64 -9.11
CA ALA A 29 4.65 -17.03 -9.51
C ALA A 29 3.28 -17.76 -9.44
N PRO A 30 3.03 -18.73 -10.32
CA PRO A 30 1.82 -19.56 -10.32
C PRO A 30 1.86 -20.63 -9.21
N VAL A 31 2.01 -20.17 -7.96
CA VAL A 31 2.03 -21.00 -6.74
C VAL A 31 0.97 -20.52 -5.76
N ASP A 32 0.41 -21.43 -4.98
CA ASP A 32 -0.60 -21.10 -3.97
C ASP A 32 -0.13 -21.56 -2.58
N PRO A 33 0.00 -20.62 -1.63
CA PRO A 33 -0.20 -19.16 -1.77
C PRO A 33 1.02 -18.46 -2.41
N ALA A 34 0.74 -17.49 -3.28
CA ALA A 34 1.77 -16.65 -3.89
C ALA A 34 2.37 -15.60 -2.92
N LYS A 35 1.70 -15.36 -1.80
CA LYS A 35 2.16 -14.47 -0.72
C LYS A 35 2.14 -15.21 0.62
N MET A 36 3.17 -15.04 1.42
CA MET A 36 3.28 -15.64 2.76
C MET A 36 3.85 -14.64 3.76
N MET A 37 3.45 -14.78 5.01
CA MET A 37 3.95 -14.00 6.13
C MET A 37 4.63 -14.91 7.15
N LEU A 38 5.69 -14.42 7.79
CA LEU A 38 6.36 -15.09 8.90
C LEU A 38 6.54 -14.08 10.03
N GLY A 39 5.86 -14.33 11.15
CA GLY A 39 5.80 -13.48 12.32
C GLY A 39 4.46 -12.73 12.48
N PRO A 40 4.30 -11.92 13.53
CA PRO A 40 3.07 -11.21 13.87
C PRO A 40 2.87 -9.97 12.97
N CYS A 41 2.32 -10.15 11.78
CA CYS A 41 2.16 -9.09 10.78
C CYS A 41 1.01 -8.11 11.05
N ARG A 42 0.05 -8.46 11.92
CA ARG A 42 -1.12 -7.61 12.17
C ARG A 42 -0.71 -6.26 12.77
N GLY A 43 -1.15 -5.17 12.12
CA GLY A 43 -0.78 -3.80 12.53
C GLY A 43 0.66 -3.41 12.14
N GLY A 44 1.39 -4.31 11.46
CA GLY A 44 2.66 -4.00 10.85
C GLY A 44 2.51 -3.45 9.43
N VAL A 45 3.57 -2.85 8.93
CA VAL A 45 3.66 -2.28 7.58
C VAL A 45 4.98 -2.65 6.91
N VAL A 46 4.93 -2.78 5.59
CA VAL A 46 6.13 -2.65 4.76
C VAL A 46 6.32 -1.17 4.46
N ARG A 47 7.37 -0.57 5.00
CA ARG A 47 7.76 0.82 4.71
C ARG A 47 8.51 0.83 3.39
N LEU A 48 7.90 1.41 2.35
CA LEU A 48 8.52 1.51 1.03
C LEU A 48 9.45 2.72 0.94
N SER A 49 9.27 3.69 1.83
CA SER A 49 10.12 4.87 2.02
C SER A 49 9.95 5.41 3.43
N ASP A 50 10.84 6.31 3.84
CA ASP A 50 10.64 7.10 5.06
C ASP A 50 9.41 8.01 4.89
N PRO A 51 8.64 8.25 5.97
CA PRO A 51 7.48 9.13 5.91
C PRO A 51 7.95 10.58 5.66
N GLY A 52 7.30 11.27 4.72
CA GLY A 52 7.42 12.72 4.56
C GLY A 52 6.34 13.45 5.36
N ASP A 53 6.07 14.71 4.98
CA ASP A 53 4.96 15.49 5.53
C ASP A 53 3.60 14.83 5.28
N VAL A 54 3.49 14.09 4.17
CA VAL A 54 2.32 13.32 3.76
C VAL A 54 2.70 11.88 3.58
N LEU A 55 1.95 10.96 4.20
CA LEU A 55 2.11 9.53 4.01
C LEU A 55 0.89 8.92 3.34
N MET A 56 1.12 8.17 2.27
CA MET A 56 0.11 7.27 1.70
C MET A 56 0.13 5.93 2.44
N VAL A 57 -1.05 5.38 2.72
CA VAL A 57 -1.19 4.06 3.34
C VAL A 57 -2.20 3.24 2.55
N GLY A 58 -1.79 2.08 2.09
CA GLY A 58 -2.63 1.14 1.35
C GLY A 58 -2.53 -0.28 1.89
N GLU A 59 -3.35 -1.19 1.37
CA GLU A 59 -3.28 -2.59 1.72
C GLU A 59 -2.10 -3.28 1.01
N GLY A 60 -2.03 -3.17 -0.32
CA GLY A 60 -1.07 -3.89 -1.13
C GLY A 60 0.25 -3.16 -1.35
N ILE A 61 1.35 -3.93 -1.43
CA ILE A 61 2.67 -3.38 -1.81
C ILE A 61 2.60 -2.80 -3.23
N GLU A 62 1.96 -3.50 -4.15
CA GLU A 62 1.82 -3.10 -5.55
C GLU A 62 1.03 -1.79 -5.67
N THR A 63 -0.09 -1.67 -4.97
CA THR A 63 -0.92 -0.46 -4.87
C THR A 63 -0.09 0.74 -4.39
N CYS A 64 0.67 0.54 -3.31
CA CYS A 64 1.51 1.58 -2.74
C CYS A 64 2.65 2.00 -3.68
N LEU A 65 3.33 1.06 -4.33
CA LEU A 65 4.38 1.35 -5.31
C LEU A 65 3.84 2.13 -6.52
N ALA A 66 2.67 1.74 -7.04
CA ALA A 66 2.02 2.46 -8.14
C ALA A 66 1.68 3.91 -7.74
N ALA A 67 1.12 4.11 -6.54
CA ALA A 67 0.82 5.43 -6.03
C ALA A 67 2.09 6.27 -5.79
N MET A 68 3.17 5.69 -5.26
CA MET A 68 4.48 6.35 -5.10
C MET A 68 5.03 6.81 -6.45
N GLN A 69 5.01 5.93 -7.45
CA GLN A 69 5.51 6.25 -8.78
C GLN A 69 4.70 7.36 -9.45
N ALA A 70 3.39 7.40 -9.22
CA ALA A 70 2.51 8.42 -9.80
C ALA A 70 2.61 9.79 -9.13
N THR A 71 2.95 9.84 -7.83
CA THR A 71 2.84 11.06 -7.01
C THR A 71 4.17 11.56 -6.44
N GLY A 72 5.16 10.70 -6.31
CA GLY A 72 6.40 10.97 -5.59
C GLY A 72 6.26 11.01 -4.06
N LEU A 73 5.07 10.75 -3.51
CA LEU A 73 4.83 10.75 -2.06
C LEU A 73 5.24 9.41 -1.42
N ALA A 74 5.62 9.47 -0.15
CA ALA A 74 5.92 8.28 0.64
C ALA A 74 4.71 7.36 0.80
N ALA A 75 4.93 6.03 0.81
CA ALA A 75 3.85 5.07 1.05
C ALA A 75 4.27 3.87 1.88
N TRP A 76 3.30 3.36 2.68
CA TRP A 76 3.42 2.14 3.48
C TRP A 76 2.30 1.16 3.14
N ALA A 77 2.64 -0.12 3.06
CA ALA A 77 1.69 -1.20 2.80
C ALA A 77 1.35 -1.97 4.08
N ALA A 78 0.07 -2.02 4.45
CA ALA A 78 -0.41 -2.68 5.67
C ALA A 78 -0.72 -4.17 5.49
N LEU A 79 -0.54 -4.72 4.29
CA LEU A 79 -0.56 -6.12 3.89
C LEU A 79 -1.92 -6.83 3.93
N SER A 80 -2.91 -6.26 4.60
CA SER A 80 -4.29 -6.76 4.65
C SER A 80 -5.25 -5.71 5.20
N THR A 81 -6.54 -5.88 4.96
CA THR A 81 -7.61 -5.04 5.55
C THR A 81 -7.60 -5.08 7.08
N SER A 82 -7.33 -6.25 7.67
CA SER A 82 -7.20 -6.40 9.14
C SER A 82 -5.92 -5.73 9.67
N GLY A 83 -4.83 -5.79 8.92
CA GLY A 83 -3.58 -5.08 9.20
C GLY A 83 -3.80 -3.58 9.20
N LEU A 84 -4.47 -3.07 8.17
CA LEU A 84 -4.80 -1.66 8.01
C LEU A 84 -5.64 -1.13 9.19
N ARG A 85 -6.68 -1.87 9.61
CA ARG A 85 -7.50 -1.51 10.77
C ARG A 85 -6.73 -1.48 12.09
N ALA A 86 -5.69 -2.32 12.23
CA ALA A 86 -4.87 -2.42 13.43
C ALA A 86 -3.63 -1.52 13.41
N LEU A 87 -3.39 -0.80 12.32
CA LEU A 87 -2.17 -0.01 12.12
C LEU A 87 -2.20 1.25 12.99
N ASP A 88 -1.19 1.38 13.83
CA ASP A 88 -0.89 2.62 14.56
C ASP A 88 0.19 3.41 13.83
N LEU A 89 -0.08 4.67 13.57
CA LEU A 89 0.82 5.59 12.88
C LEU A 89 1.63 6.44 13.88
N PRO A 90 2.84 6.90 13.51
CA PRO A 90 3.62 7.82 14.34
C PRO A 90 2.79 9.04 14.76
N ARG A 91 2.97 9.51 15.99
CA ARG A 91 2.16 10.57 16.57
C ARG A 91 2.37 11.94 15.91
N ASP A 92 3.54 12.18 15.35
CA ASP A 92 3.94 13.40 14.64
C ASP A 92 3.40 13.46 13.21
N LEU A 93 3.04 12.33 12.63
CA LEU A 93 2.45 12.26 11.29
C LEU A 93 1.03 12.85 11.29
N ARG A 94 0.83 13.93 10.54
CA ARG A 94 -0.44 14.67 10.52
C ARG A 94 -1.26 14.43 9.25
N ASP A 95 -0.62 14.29 8.10
CA ASP A 95 -1.29 14.18 6.81
C ASP A 95 -1.20 12.75 6.28
N VAL A 96 -2.36 12.15 6.06
CA VAL A 96 -2.45 10.77 5.57
C VAL A 96 -3.37 10.70 4.36
N ILE A 97 -2.94 9.98 3.33
CA ILE A 97 -3.78 9.59 2.19
C ILE A 97 -3.99 8.08 2.28
N MET A 98 -5.22 7.67 2.53
CA MET A 98 -5.61 6.27 2.46
C MET A 98 -5.81 5.87 1.01
N LEU A 99 -5.12 4.84 0.56
CA LEU A 99 -5.33 4.20 -0.74
C LEU A 99 -6.35 3.07 -0.54
N ALA A 100 -7.61 3.33 -0.85
CA ALA A 100 -8.66 2.33 -0.72
C ALA A 100 -8.69 1.45 -1.98
N ASP A 101 -8.65 0.13 -1.80
CA ASP A 101 -8.93 -0.80 -2.88
C ASP A 101 -10.41 -0.68 -3.27
N GLY A 102 -10.72 -0.88 -4.55
CA GLY A 102 -12.05 -0.62 -5.12
C GLY A 102 -13.11 -1.67 -4.77
N ASP A 103 -12.89 -2.49 -3.74
CA ASP A 103 -13.82 -3.52 -3.25
C ASP A 103 -14.47 -3.12 -1.90
N ASP A 104 -15.56 -3.80 -1.54
CA ASP A 104 -16.31 -3.50 -0.33
C ASP A 104 -15.50 -3.70 0.97
N PRO A 105 -14.67 -4.75 1.15
CA PRO A 105 -13.81 -4.91 2.32
C PRO A 105 -12.78 -3.78 2.46
N GLY A 106 -12.15 -3.37 1.37
CA GLY A 106 -11.18 -2.28 1.32
C GLY A 106 -11.82 -0.94 1.68
N GLU A 107 -13.02 -0.65 1.15
CA GLU A 107 -13.77 0.56 1.49
C GLU A 107 -14.16 0.59 2.97
N ALA A 108 -14.64 -0.52 3.52
CA ALA A 108 -14.98 -0.61 4.95
C ALA A 108 -13.75 -0.43 5.86
N ALA A 109 -12.58 -0.95 5.45
CA ALA A 109 -11.34 -0.74 6.16
C ALA A 109 -10.89 0.73 6.10
N ALA A 110 -10.99 1.35 4.92
CA ALA A 110 -10.64 2.75 4.72
C ALA A 110 -11.50 3.69 5.58
N GLN A 111 -12.81 3.45 5.63
CA GLN A 111 -13.74 4.24 6.47
C GLN A 111 -13.44 4.07 7.95
N HIS A 112 -13.17 2.83 8.41
CA HIS A 112 -12.78 2.57 9.81
C HIS A 112 -11.50 3.34 10.20
N CYS A 113 -10.46 3.25 9.37
CA CYS A 113 -9.20 3.96 9.59
C CYS A 113 -9.42 5.48 9.54
N ALA A 114 -10.23 5.96 8.59
CA ALA A 114 -10.55 7.36 8.47
C ALA A 114 -11.18 7.95 9.74
N TRP A 115 -12.14 7.23 10.31
CA TRP A 115 -12.79 7.64 11.56
C TRP A 115 -11.79 7.68 12.72
N ARG A 116 -11.00 6.61 12.90
CA ARG A 116 -10.01 6.50 13.97
C ARG A 116 -8.93 7.58 13.87
N TRP A 117 -8.29 7.71 12.71
CA TRP A 117 -7.17 8.64 12.53
C TRP A 117 -7.59 10.12 12.55
N LYS A 118 -8.82 10.43 12.12
CA LYS A 118 -9.38 11.78 12.31
C LYS A 118 -9.56 12.10 13.80
N ARG A 119 -10.01 11.16 14.60
CA ARG A 119 -10.11 11.34 16.07
C ARG A 119 -8.75 11.49 16.75
N GLU A 120 -7.70 10.94 16.17
CA GLU A 120 -6.31 11.16 16.60
C GLU A 120 -5.75 12.52 16.14
N GLY A 121 -6.54 13.37 15.50
CA GLY A 121 -6.18 14.73 15.06
C GLY A 121 -5.43 14.78 13.73
N ARG A 122 -5.52 13.72 12.88
CA ARG A 122 -4.88 13.70 11.58
C ARG A 122 -5.79 14.27 10.49
N ARG A 123 -5.20 14.91 9.50
CA ARG A 123 -5.87 15.26 8.24
C ARG A 123 -5.84 14.05 7.33
N LEU A 124 -7.02 13.55 6.97
CA LEU A 124 -7.13 12.35 6.14
C LEU A 124 -7.84 12.64 4.83
N ARG A 125 -7.29 12.12 3.76
CA ARG A 125 -7.90 12.00 2.43
C ARG A 125 -8.00 10.53 2.05
N ILE A 126 -8.99 10.16 1.27
CA ILE A 126 -9.12 8.81 0.74
C ILE A 126 -9.03 8.91 -0.78
N ALA A 127 -8.05 8.24 -1.36
CA ALA A 127 -7.89 8.08 -2.79
C ALA A 127 -8.50 6.74 -3.21
N ARG A 128 -9.27 6.74 -4.29
CA ARG A 128 -9.92 5.57 -4.85
C ARG A 128 -9.67 5.50 -6.35
N PRO A 129 -9.34 4.32 -6.90
CA PRO A 129 -9.37 4.13 -8.33
C PRO A 129 -10.83 4.14 -8.82
N PRO A 130 -11.09 4.44 -10.11
CA PRO A 130 -12.39 4.20 -10.70
C PRO A 130 -12.82 2.74 -10.55
N ARG A 131 -14.13 2.48 -10.49
CA ARG A 131 -14.67 1.12 -10.35
C ARG A 131 -14.10 0.19 -11.43
N GLY A 132 -13.67 -1.00 -11.00
CA GLY A 132 -13.09 -2.03 -11.87
C GLY A 132 -11.65 -1.80 -12.30
N LEU A 133 -10.98 -0.81 -11.71
CA LEU A 133 -9.56 -0.55 -11.88
C LEU A 133 -8.86 -0.57 -10.53
N ASP A 134 -7.58 -0.89 -10.53
CA ASP A 134 -6.68 -0.68 -9.40
C ASP A 134 -5.70 0.50 -9.67
N PHE A 135 -4.86 0.83 -8.70
CA PHE A 135 -3.88 1.91 -8.84
C PHE A 135 -2.81 1.59 -9.89
N ASN A 136 -2.48 0.32 -10.07
CA ASN A 136 -1.53 -0.11 -11.10
C ASN A 136 -2.11 0.07 -12.50
N ASP A 137 -3.40 -0.25 -12.70
CA ASP A 137 -4.09 0.01 -13.96
C ASP A 137 -4.07 1.50 -14.34
N LEU A 138 -4.25 2.38 -13.34
CA LEU A 138 -4.17 3.82 -13.56
C LEU A 138 -2.77 4.25 -13.98
N LEU A 139 -1.73 3.70 -13.34
CA LEU A 139 -0.35 4.00 -13.68
C LEU A 139 -0.03 3.55 -15.11
N MET A 140 -0.38 2.32 -15.48
CA MET A 140 -0.11 1.74 -16.79
C MET A 140 -0.80 2.50 -17.93
N ARG A 141 -1.99 3.07 -17.69
CA ARG A 141 -2.69 3.90 -18.68
C ARG A 141 -2.06 5.28 -18.87
N ARG A 142 -1.32 5.79 -17.88
CA ARG A 142 -0.66 7.10 -17.96
C ARG A 142 0.70 7.08 -18.65
N VAL A 143 1.29 5.92 -18.88
CA VAL A 143 2.50 5.81 -19.70
C VAL A 143 2.07 5.94 -21.16
N PRO A 144 2.32 7.07 -21.85
CA PRO A 144 2.07 7.15 -23.30
C PRO A 144 2.96 6.06 -23.94
N ARG A 145 2.36 5.18 -24.74
CA ARG A 145 3.16 4.39 -25.67
C ARG A 145 3.90 5.37 -26.55
N ILE A 146 5.19 5.52 -26.32
CA ILE A 146 6.07 6.17 -27.29
C ILE A 146 5.94 5.28 -28.53
N GLN A 147 5.17 5.74 -29.50
CA GLN A 147 5.20 5.15 -30.83
C GLN A 147 6.62 5.40 -31.32
N GLU A 148 7.44 4.34 -31.36
CA GLU A 148 8.64 4.36 -32.16
C GLU A 148 8.18 4.69 -33.57
N GLY A 149 8.49 5.92 -33.98
CA GLY A 149 8.15 6.45 -35.30
C GLY A 149 8.80 5.58 -36.36
N ALA A 150 7.97 5.08 -37.25
CA ALA A 150 8.41 4.50 -38.50
C ALA A 150 9.31 5.51 -39.23
N GLN A 151 10.50 5.08 -39.56
CA GLN A 151 11.28 5.58 -40.66
C GLN A 151 11.00 4.77 -41.91
#